data_4d151fc6c55f0d2b905fbf5343da83dd
#
_entry.id   4d151fc6c55f0d2b905fbf5343da83dd
#
_cell.length_a   1.000
_cell.length_b   1.000
_cell.length_c   1.000
_cell.angle_alpha   90.00
_cell.angle_beta   90.00
_cell.angle_gamma   90.00
#
_symmetry.space_group_name_H-M   'P 1'
#
loop_
_entity.id
_entity.type
_entity.pdbx_description
1 polymer ?
#
loop_
_entity_poly.entity_id
_entity_poly.type
_entity_poly.pdbx_seq_one_letter_code
_entity_poly.pdbx_strand_id
1 'polypeptide(L)'
;CMDIVRGTSECFGIVLGENFRRPYFSQTLPEFWRRWHLSLGAFFREYVFYPVSTSKLFLKLNVKIRDHLGNVIGKVFAASIPILCVWVLTGLWHGAKWNYIAWGLYHGVLICMSTLFEEPLAKLTKALRIKTDCISWEIFRMLRTFILCVIGRLIFMGQGIRSSIWMIRSMVFDHSRVYNIVDEFSLSGREWR
;
A
#
# COMPACT_ATOMS: atom_id res chain seq x y z
N CYS A 1 -6.97 -5.41 -17.92
CA CYS A 1 -8.19 -4.58 -17.78
C CYS A 1 -7.99 -3.14 -18.30
N MET A 2 -7.03 -2.40 -17.74
CA MET A 2 -6.79 -0.98 -18.14
C MET A 2 -6.38 -0.81 -19.59
N ASP A 3 -5.68 -1.77 -20.17
CA ASP A 3 -5.30 -1.70 -21.61
C ASP A 3 -6.52 -1.78 -22.53
N ILE A 4 -7.53 -2.58 -22.13
CA ILE A 4 -8.82 -2.62 -22.87
C ILE A 4 -9.52 -1.27 -22.77
N VAL A 5 -9.59 -0.68 -21.57
CA VAL A 5 -10.23 0.64 -21.38
C VAL A 5 -9.51 1.72 -22.18
N ARG A 6 -8.18 1.73 -22.20
CA ARG A 6 -7.38 2.67 -22.97
C ARG A 6 -7.62 2.49 -24.48
N GLY A 7 -7.50 1.25 -24.98
CA GLY A 7 -7.75 0.95 -26.37
C GLY A 7 -9.18 1.32 -26.82
N THR A 8 -10.17 1.04 -25.98
CA THR A 8 -11.56 1.46 -26.27
C THR A 8 -11.69 2.97 -26.31
N SER A 9 -11.10 3.71 -25.36
CA SER A 9 -11.16 5.18 -25.34
C SER A 9 -10.45 5.81 -26.54
N GLU A 10 -9.35 5.22 -26.98
CA GLU A 10 -8.62 5.65 -28.19
C GLU A 10 -9.48 5.51 -29.45
N CYS A 11 -10.36 4.51 -29.55
CA CYS A 11 -11.34 4.39 -30.66
C CYS A 11 -12.31 5.58 -30.72
N PHE A 12 -12.53 6.27 -29.59
CA PHE A 12 -13.34 7.50 -29.52
C PHE A 12 -12.51 8.79 -29.57
N GLY A 13 -11.22 8.68 -29.89
CA GLY A 13 -10.30 9.83 -29.94
C GLY A 13 -9.87 10.36 -28.58
N ILE A 14 -10.11 9.61 -27.48
CA ILE A 14 -9.76 9.99 -26.12
C ILE A 14 -8.52 9.23 -25.69
N VAL A 15 -7.39 9.94 -25.46
CA VAL A 15 -6.14 9.36 -25.00
C VAL A 15 -6.10 9.40 -23.46
N LEU A 16 -6.26 8.24 -22.83
CA LEU A 16 -6.13 8.10 -21.38
C LEU A 16 -4.68 7.86 -20.97
N GLY A 17 -4.25 8.55 -19.90
CA GLY A 17 -2.94 8.37 -19.31
C GLY A 17 -2.75 6.96 -18.71
N GLU A 18 -1.49 6.55 -18.59
CA GLU A 18 -1.12 5.30 -17.94
C GLU A 18 -1.37 5.38 -16.43
N ASN A 19 -2.11 4.42 -15.87
CA ASN A 19 -2.43 4.37 -14.44
C ASN A 19 -1.64 3.32 -13.65
N PHE A 20 -0.98 2.38 -14.33
CA PHE A 20 -0.24 1.28 -13.69
C PHE A 20 1.09 1.04 -14.39
N ARG A 21 2.20 1.13 -13.62
CA ARG A 21 3.58 0.97 -14.13
C ARG A 21 4.29 -0.18 -13.45
N ARG A 22 3.93 -1.43 -13.76
CA ARG A 22 4.52 -2.65 -13.18
C ARG A 22 4.66 -2.56 -11.64
N PRO A 23 3.57 -2.30 -10.87
CA PRO A 23 3.64 -2.00 -9.44
C PRO A 23 4.20 -3.15 -8.60
N TYR A 24 3.98 -4.41 -9.00
CA TYR A 24 4.44 -5.58 -8.25
C TYR A 24 5.96 -5.80 -8.27
N PHE A 25 6.70 -5.08 -9.10
CA PHE A 25 8.16 -5.07 -9.11
C PHE A 25 8.75 -3.97 -8.22
N SER A 26 7.95 -3.35 -7.38
CA SER A 26 8.39 -2.30 -6.47
C SER A 26 9.14 -2.87 -5.28
N GLN A 27 10.22 -2.24 -4.90
CA GLN A 27 11.05 -2.63 -3.75
C GLN A 27 10.57 -2.03 -2.43
N THR A 28 9.70 -1.01 -2.48
CA THR A 28 9.13 -0.34 -1.29
C THR A 28 7.65 -0.06 -1.48
N LEU A 29 6.91 0.07 -0.36
CA LEU A 29 5.49 0.43 -0.41
C LEU A 29 5.24 1.83 -1.02
N PRO A 30 6.01 2.88 -0.66
CA PRO A 30 5.87 4.17 -1.35
C PRO A 30 6.09 4.09 -2.86
N GLU A 31 7.03 3.27 -3.31
CA GLU A 31 7.25 3.02 -4.73
C GLU A 31 6.08 2.28 -5.37
N PHE A 32 5.53 1.25 -4.70
CA PHE A 32 4.34 0.53 -5.17
C PHE A 32 3.20 1.50 -5.46
N TRP A 33 2.88 2.39 -4.52
CA TRP A 33 1.79 3.34 -4.67
C TRP A 33 2.08 4.47 -5.67
N ARG A 34 3.35 4.77 -5.95
CA ARG A 34 3.74 5.64 -7.07
C ARG A 34 3.61 4.97 -8.46
N ARG A 35 3.38 3.67 -8.50
CA ARG A 35 3.18 2.89 -9.73
C ARG A 35 1.76 2.34 -9.87
N TRP A 36 0.97 2.40 -8.80
CA TRP A 36 -0.41 1.92 -8.72
C TRP A 36 -1.39 3.09 -8.72
N HIS A 37 -2.35 3.07 -9.65
CA HIS A 37 -3.44 4.05 -9.76
C HIS A 37 -2.97 5.51 -9.73
N LEU A 38 -2.11 5.86 -10.69
CA LEU A 38 -1.35 7.12 -10.72
C LEU A 38 -2.25 8.36 -10.66
N SER A 39 -3.39 8.36 -11.38
CA SER A 39 -4.32 9.51 -11.41
C SER A 39 -4.98 9.74 -10.05
N LEU A 40 -5.39 8.67 -9.35
CA LEU A 40 -5.97 8.77 -8.01
C LEU A 40 -4.93 9.26 -7.00
N GLY A 41 -3.69 8.74 -7.09
CA GLY A 41 -2.57 9.20 -6.26
C GLY A 41 -2.26 10.68 -6.47
N ALA A 42 -2.28 11.15 -7.72
CA ALA A 42 -2.11 12.57 -8.03
C ALA A 42 -3.25 13.41 -7.44
N PHE A 43 -4.52 12.98 -7.63
CA PHE A 43 -5.68 13.65 -7.06
C PHE A 43 -5.57 13.83 -5.54
N PHE A 44 -5.33 12.77 -4.78
CA PHE A 44 -5.22 12.87 -3.33
C PHE A 44 -4.01 13.68 -2.87
N ARG A 45 -2.92 13.65 -3.61
CA ARG A 45 -1.75 14.49 -3.32
C ARG A 45 -2.08 15.99 -3.46
N GLU A 46 -2.76 16.35 -4.54
CA GLU A 46 -3.07 17.77 -4.84
C GLU A 46 -4.19 18.31 -3.96
N TYR A 47 -5.26 17.52 -3.79
CA TYR A 47 -6.48 18.03 -3.13
C TYR A 47 -6.56 17.68 -1.64
N VAL A 48 -5.71 16.80 -1.12
CA VAL A 48 -5.71 16.43 0.30
C VAL A 48 -4.35 16.67 0.94
N PHE A 49 -3.30 16.02 0.41
CA PHE A 49 -1.98 16.09 1.05
C PHE A 49 -1.45 17.52 1.15
N TYR A 50 -1.38 18.26 0.05
CA TYR A 50 -0.87 19.62 0.06
C TYR A 50 -1.76 20.58 0.87
N PRO A 51 -3.09 20.63 0.69
CA PRO A 51 -3.95 21.49 1.50
C PRO A 51 -3.86 21.20 2.99
N VAL A 52 -3.80 19.92 3.41
CA VAL A 52 -3.64 19.56 4.83
C VAL A 52 -2.28 20.03 5.33
N SER A 53 -1.19 19.69 4.63
CA SER A 53 0.19 19.99 5.08
C SER A 53 0.52 21.49 5.14
N THR A 54 -0.14 22.30 4.29
CA THR A 54 0.07 23.75 4.23
C THR A 54 -0.98 24.58 4.99
N SER A 55 -2.01 23.92 5.55
CA SER A 55 -3.08 24.64 6.26
C SER A 55 -2.54 25.37 7.49
N LYS A 56 -3.04 26.60 7.73
CA LYS A 56 -2.65 27.42 8.88
C LYS A 56 -2.89 26.71 10.22
N LEU A 57 -3.99 25.93 10.30
CA LEU A 57 -4.33 25.14 11.49
C LEU A 57 -3.28 24.07 11.76
N PHE A 58 -2.93 23.29 10.72
CA PHE A 58 -1.94 22.22 10.83
C PHE A 58 -0.55 22.75 11.19
N LEU A 59 -0.13 23.84 10.55
CA LEU A 59 1.16 24.48 10.84
C LEU A 59 1.24 24.99 12.28
N LYS A 60 0.19 25.66 12.79
CA LYS A 60 0.11 26.08 14.20
C LYS A 60 0.16 24.90 15.16
N LEU A 61 -0.58 23.81 14.85
CA LEU A 61 -0.58 22.60 15.66
C LEU A 61 0.80 21.93 15.69
N ASN A 62 1.47 21.86 14.54
CA ASN A 62 2.81 21.29 14.44
C ASN A 62 3.85 22.10 15.26
N VAL A 63 3.79 23.43 15.22
CA VAL A 63 4.63 24.28 16.06
C VAL A 63 4.35 23.98 17.53
N LYS A 64 3.09 23.96 17.96
CA LYS A 64 2.71 23.67 19.35
C LYS A 64 3.19 22.28 19.81
N ILE A 65 3.06 21.26 18.97
CA ILE A 65 3.55 19.91 19.29
C ILE A 65 5.07 19.90 19.41
N ARG A 66 5.77 20.57 18.50
CA ARG A 66 7.23 20.66 18.55
C ARG A 66 7.72 21.36 19.82
N ASP A 67 7.04 22.42 20.24
CA ASP A 67 7.42 23.19 21.44
C ASP A 67 7.15 22.41 22.73
N HIS A 68 6.11 21.57 22.78
CA HIS A 68 5.77 20.78 23.98
C HIS A 68 6.42 19.40 24.05
N LEU A 69 6.55 18.72 22.91
CA LEU A 69 7.00 17.31 22.82
C LEU A 69 8.36 17.16 22.12
N GLY A 70 8.96 18.26 21.71
CA GLY A 70 10.27 18.30 21.08
C GLY A 70 10.29 18.14 19.57
N ASN A 71 11.42 18.50 18.97
CA ASN A 71 11.60 18.55 17.52
C ASN A 71 11.41 17.21 16.80
N VAL A 72 11.77 16.09 17.43
CA VAL A 72 11.65 14.75 16.83
C VAL A 72 10.18 14.40 16.64
N ILE A 73 9.37 14.54 17.69
CA ILE A 73 7.93 14.23 17.65
C ILE A 73 7.21 15.20 16.68
N GLY A 74 7.58 16.49 16.67
CA GLY A 74 7.03 17.45 15.70
C GLY A 74 7.31 17.08 14.26
N LYS A 75 8.52 16.61 13.93
CA LYS A 75 8.85 16.11 12.58
C LYS A 75 8.04 14.87 12.21
N VAL A 76 7.92 13.92 13.11
CA VAL A 76 7.11 12.69 12.91
C VAL A 76 5.64 13.07 12.65
N PHE A 77 5.07 13.94 13.47
CA PHE A 77 3.71 14.43 13.30
C PHE A 77 3.51 15.10 11.95
N ALA A 78 4.40 16.03 11.58
CA ALA A 78 4.33 16.75 10.31
C ALA A 78 4.39 15.83 9.09
N ALA A 79 5.18 14.77 9.14
CA ALA A 79 5.30 13.81 8.06
C ALA A 79 4.10 12.84 7.99
N SER A 80 3.59 12.39 9.14
CA SER A 80 2.64 11.28 9.20
C SER A 80 1.18 11.72 9.02
N ILE A 81 0.76 12.84 9.60
CA ILE A 81 -0.66 13.23 9.59
C ILE A 81 -1.23 13.47 8.20
N PRO A 82 -0.58 14.23 7.30
CA PRO A 82 -1.10 14.40 5.94
C PRO A 82 -1.20 13.07 5.18
N ILE A 83 -0.23 12.16 5.38
CA ILE A 83 -0.24 10.82 4.78
C ILE A 83 -1.42 10.02 5.30
N LEU A 84 -1.64 9.97 6.62
CA LEU A 84 -2.76 9.24 7.22
C LEU A 84 -4.12 9.80 6.77
N CYS A 85 -4.26 11.13 6.66
CA CYS A 85 -5.47 11.75 6.11
C CYS A 85 -5.76 11.25 4.68
N VAL A 86 -4.76 11.26 3.81
CA VAL A 86 -4.87 10.72 2.44
C VAL A 86 -5.35 9.26 2.48
N TRP A 87 -4.72 8.42 3.31
CA TRP A 87 -5.03 7.00 3.33
C TRP A 87 -6.40 6.67 3.93
N VAL A 88 -6.84 7.40 4.95
CA VAL A 88 -8.21 7.27 5.47
C VAL A 88 -9.24 7.67 4.41
N LEU A 89 -9.01 8.77 3.71
CA LEU A 89 -9.90 9.21 2.63
C LEU A 89 -9.86 8.26 1.43
N THR A 90 -8.70 7.69 1.11
CA THR A 90 -8.60 6.64 0.08
C THR A 90 -9.42 5.41 0.46
N GLY A 91 -9.40 5.00 1.73
CA GLY A 91 -10.25 3.92 2.23
C GLY A 91 -11.74 4.24 2.10
N LEU A 92 -12.16 5.43 2.53
CA LEU A 92 -13.54 5.91 2.42
C LEU A 92 -14.01 6.04 0.97
N TRP A 93 -13.12 6.42 0.06
CA TRP A 93 -13.41 6.48 -1.37
C TRP A 93 -13.80 5.12 -1.95
N HIS A 94 -13.23 4.03 -1.45
CA HIS A 94 -13.62 2.66 -1.83
C HIS A 94 -14.97 2.22 -1.26
N GLY A 95 -15.48 2.90 -0.24
CA GLY A 95 -16.79 2.64 0.36
C GLY A 95 -16.82 2.80 1.88
N ALA A 96 -18.02 2.93 2.44
CA ALA A 96 -18.26 3.17 3.87
C ALA A 96 -18.24 1.87 4.71
N LYS A 97 -17.27 0.98 4.48
CA LYS A 97 -17.09 -0.24 5.27
C LYS A 97 -15.80 -0.15 6.08
N TRP A 98 -15.82 -0.71 7.28
CA TRP A 98 -14.67 -0.70 8.20
C TRP A 98 -13.42 -1.37 7.64
N ASN A 99 -13.57 -2.39 6.79
CA ASN A 99 -12.43 -3.05 6.14
C ASN A 99 -11.69 -2.11 5.18
N TYR A 100 -12.37 -1.20 4.49
CA TYR A 100 -11.71 -0.21 3.63
C TYR A 100 -10.94 0.84 4.42
N ILE A 101 -11.51 1.29 5.56
CA ILE A 101 -10.82 2.22 6.47
C ILE A 101 -9.60 1.53 7.09
N ALA A 102 -9.76 0.29 7.54
CA ALA A 102 -8.65 -0.51 8.08
C ALA A 102 -7.55 -0.76 7.04
N TRP A 103 -7.92 -1.01 5.79
CA TRP A 103 -6.99 -1.14 4.66
C TRP A 103 -6.23 0.17 4.40
N GLY A 104 -6.93 1.30 4.38
CA GLY A 104 -6.30 2.61 4.23
C GLY A 104 -5.33 2.89 5.37
N LEU A 105 -5.76 2.72 6.63
CA LEU A 105 -4.90 2.89 7.81
C LEU A 105 -3.68 1.94 7.78
N TYR A 106 -3.86 0.69 7.40
CA TYR A 106 -2.77 -0.28 7.25
C TYR A 106 -1.67 0.26 6.31
N HIS A 107 -2.05 0.69 5.11
CA HIS A 107 -1.07 1.23 4.16
C HIS A 107 -0.49 2.58 4.61
N GLY A 108 -1.32 3.46 5.17
CA GLY A 108 -0.88 4.75 5.69
C GLY A 108 0.17 4.60 6.80
N VAL A 109 -0.09 3.72 7.77
CA VAL A 109 0.85 3.43 8.87
C VAL A 109 2.15 2.82 8.35
N LEU A 110 2.09 1.83 7.45
CA LEU A 110 3.29 1.22 6.88
C LEU A 110 4.14 2.22 6.08
N ILE A 111 3.52 3.14 5.37
CA ILE A 111 4.24 4.20 4.64
C ILE A 111 4.89 5.17 5.62
N CYS A 112 4.18 5.62 6.66
CA CYS A 112 4.77 6.45 7.71
C CYS A 112 5.95 5.74 8.38
N MET A 113 5.80 4.48 8.77
CA MET A 113 6.88 3.69 9.35
C MET A 113 8.07 3.55 8.39
N SER A 114 7.83 3.27 7.10
CA SER A 114 8.91 3.13 6.12
C SER A 114 9.75 4.40 6.01
N THR A 115 9.10 5.57 6.08
CA THR A 115 9.79 6.87 6.02
C THR A 115 10.54 7.18 7.31
N LEU A 116 9.94 6.89 8.47
CA LEU A 116 10.54 7.16 9.78
C LEU A 116 11.73 6.23 10.09
N PHE A 117 11.65 4.99 9.65
CA PHE A 117 12.68 3.98 9.91
C PHE A 117 13.71 3.83 8.78
N GLU A 118 13.65 4.65 7.74
CA GLU A 118 14.58 4.59 6.60
C GLU A 118 16.04 4.75 7.06
N GLU A 119 16.34 5.83 7.81
CA GLU A 119 17.70 6.08 8.31
C GLU A 119 18.17 5.03 9.35
N PRO A 120 17.39 4.66 10.38
CA PRO A 120 17.77 3.61 11.31
C PRO A 120 18.04 2.27 10.64
N LEU A 121 17.20 1.86 9.68
CA LEU A 121 17.37 0.62 8.93
C LEU A 121 18.61 0.66 8.03
N ALA A 122 18.90 1.79 7.39
CA ALA A 122 20.12 1.96 6.61
C ALA A 122 21.38 1.85 7.48
N LYS A 123 21.38 2.40 8.70
CA LYS A 123 22.47 2.25 9.66
C LYS A 123 22.63 0.79 10.11
N LEU A 124 21.53 0.09 10.37
CA LEU A 124 21.52 -1.31 10.80
C LEU A 124 22.05 -2.23 9.68
N THR A 125 21.60 -2.07 8.43
CA THR A 125 22.07 -2.87 7.29
C THR A 125 23.58 -2.67 7.06
N LYS A 126 24.05 -1.44 7.21
CA LYS A 126 25.51 -1.13 7.14
C LYS A 126 26.29 -1.78 8.29
N ALA A 127 25.77 -1.73 9.53
CA ALA A 127 26.39 -2.35 10.70
C ALA A 127 26.46 -3.88 10.57
N LEU A 128 25.42 -4.49 10.01
CA LEU A 128 25.36 -5.93 9.73
C LEU A 128 26.13 -6.35 8.46
N ARG A 129 26.80 -5.41 7.80
CA ARG A 129 27.56 -5.63 6.56
C ARG A 129 26.74 -6.31 5.45
N ILE A 130 25.43 -6.05 5.39
CA ILE A 130 24.56 -6.60 4.35
C ILE A 130 24.88 -5.92 3.02
N LYS A 131 25.18 -6.71 1.98
CA LYS A 131 25.36 -6.21 0.62
C LYS A 131 24.00 -5.83 0.02
N THR A 132 23.71 -4.52 -0.02
CA THR A 132 22.41 -4.00 -0.51
C THR A 132 22.35 -3.88 -2.05
N ASP A 133 23.48 -4.01 -2.74
CA ASP A 133 23.61 -3.81 -4.19
C ASP A 133 23.59 -5.13 -4.97
N CYS A 134 23.08 -6.20 -4.36
CA CYS A 134 22.98 -7.51 -5.00
C CYS A 134 21.54 -7.84 -5.42
N ILE A 135 21.40 -8.60 -6.50
CA ILE A 135 20.09 -9.04 -7.04
C ILE A 135 19.24 -9.76 -5.98
N SER A 136 19.88 -10.56 -5.12
CA SER A 136 19.18 -11.26 -4.03
C SER A 136 18.50 -10.29 -3.05
N TRP A 137 19.13 -9.15 -2.76
CA TRP A 137 18.55 -8.12 -1.90
C TRP A 137 17.39 -7.38 -2.58
N GLU A 138 17.50 -7.12 -3.88
CA GLU A 138 16.41 -6.53 -4.66
C GLU A 138 15.19 -7.46 -4.70
N ILE A 139 15.40 -8.75 -4.97
CA ILE A 139 14.33 -9.76 -4.95
C ILE A 139 13.69 -9.85 -3.57
N PHE A 140 14.48 -9.88 -2.49
CA PHE A 140 13.97 -9.87 -1.12
C PHE A 140 13.08 -8.65 -0.86
N ARG A 141 13.50 -7.46 -1.28
CA ARG A 141 12.71 -6.21 -1.12
C ARG A 141 11.40 -6.27 -1.92
N MET A 142 11.43 -6.79 -3.14
CA MET A 142 10.23 -6.99 -3.96
C MET A 142 9.26 -7.98 -3.30
N LEU A 143 9.75 -9.15 -2.87
CA LEU A 143 8.94 -10.16 -2.20
C LEU A 143 8.32 -9.63 -0.90
N ARG A 144 9.10 -8.95 -0.06
CA ARG A 144 8.59 -8.30 1.15
C ARG A 144 7.46 -7.32 0.81
N THR A 145 7.67 -6.46 -0.19
CA THR A 145 6.66 -5.46 -0.59
C THR A 145 5.42 -6.14 -1.16
N PHE A 146 5.60 -7.19 -1.97
CA PHE A 146 4.49 -8.00 -2.49
C PHE A 146 3.66 -8.63 -1.38
N ILE A 147 4.31 -9.26 -0.38
CA ILE A 147 3.63 -9.87 0.78
C ILE A 147 2.81 -8.81 1.55
N LEU A 148 3.38 -7.63 1.81
CA LEU A 148 2.65 -6.54 2.45
C LEU A 148 1.44 -6.10 1.63
N CYS A 149 1.56 -6.02 0.30
CA CYS A 149 0.43 -5.72 -0.57
C CYS A 149 -0.64 -6.82 -0.56
N VAL A 150 -0.24 -8.10 -0.52
CA VAL A 150 -1.18 -9.25 -0.40
C VAL A 150 -1.96 -9.17 0.91
N ILE A 151 -1.29 -8.93 2.05
CA ILE A 151 -1.96 -8.76 3.34
C ILE A 151 -2.97 -7.59 3.27
N GLY A 152 -2.57 -6.45 2.71
CA GLY A 152 -3.48 -5.33 2.45
C GLY A 152 -4.67 -5.74 1.60
N ARG A 153 -4.45 -6.55 0.56
CA ARG A 153 -5.54 -7.04 -0.31
C ARG A 153 -6.52 -7.94 0.45
N LEU A 154 -6.04 -8.80 1.35
CA LEU A 154 -6.91 -9.64 2.19
C LEU A 154 -7.77 -8.80 3.14
N ILE A 155 -7.21 -7.72 3.72
CA ILE A 155 -7.99 -6.76 4.52
C ILE A 155 -9.08 -6.10 3.66
N PHE A 156 -8.75 -5.71 2.44
CA PHE A 156 -9.67 -5.06 1.52
C PHE A 156 -10.83 -5.98 1.07
N MET A 157 -10.53 -7.25 0.76
CA MET A 157 -11.50 -8.22 0.23
C MET A 157 -12.43 -8.79 1.31
N GLY A 158 -12.08 -8.71 2.57
CA GLY A 158 -12.88 -9.25 3.67
C GLY A 158 -14.25 -8.56 3.75
N GLN A 159 -15.28 -9.30 4.15
CA GLN A 159 -16.62 -8.75 4.42
C GLN A 159 -16.70 -7.99 5.75
N GLY A 160 -15.57 -7.80 6.42
CA GLY A 160 -15.38 -7.12 7.69
C GLY A 160 -14.02 -7.49 8.29
N ILE A 161 -13.58 -6.77 9.32
CA ILE A 161 -12.27 -6.97 9.97
C ILE A 161 -12.08 -8.42 10.45
N ARG A 162 -13.11 -9.01 11.05
CA ARG A 162 -13.07 -10.40 11.55
C ARG A 162 -12.84 -11.41 10.42
N SER A 163 -13.51 -11.23 9.29
CA SER A 163 -13.34 -12.07 8.10
C SER A 163 -11.93 -11.94 7.52
N SER A 164 -11.40 -10.71 7.46
CA SER A 164 -10.04 -10.45 6.99
C SER A 164 -8.99 -11.15 7.86
N ILE A 165 -9.12 -11.06 9.19
CA ILE A 165 -8.21 -11.74 10.14
C ILE A 165 -8.30 -13.26 9.95
N TRP A 166 -9.52 -13.78 9.79
CA TRP A 166 -9.71 -15.22 9.54
C TRP A 166 -9.03 -15.66 8.24
N MET A 167 -9.19 -14.90 7.15
CA MET A 167 -8.53 -15.19 5.86
C MET A 167 -7.00 -15.20 5.99
N ILE A 168 -6.41 -14.22 6.67
CA ILE A 168 -4.96 -14.14 6.90
C ILE A 168 -4.50 -15.35 7.72
N ARG A 169 -5.23 -15.69 8.80
CA ARG A 169 -4.94 -16.83 9.64
C ARG A 169 -5.01 -18.14 8.87
N SER A 170 -6.06 -18.35 8.08
CA SER A 170 -6.23 -19.56 7.25
C SER A 170 -5.12 -19.69 6.22
N MET A 171 -4.68 -18.60 5.61
CA MET A 171 -3.57 -18.62 4.66
C MET A 171 -2.23 -19.07 5.28
N VAL A 172 -2.01 -18.75 6.57
CA VAL A 172 -0.75 -19.08 7.26
C VAL A 172 -0.80 -20.45 7.92
N PHE A 173 -1.94 -20.84 8.49
CA PHE A 173 -2.04 -22.01 9.37
C PHE A 173 -2.88 -23.17 8.81
N ASP A 174 -3.78 -22.92 7.85
CA ASP A 174 -4.67 -23.95 7.31
C ASP A 174 -4.21 -24.40 5.92
N HIS A 175 -3.32 -25.39 5.91
CA HIS A 175 -2.79 -25.97 4.68
C HIS A 175 -3.72 -27.03 4.09
N SER A 176 -4.74 -27.50 4.81
CA SER A 176 -5.66 -28.54 4.36
C SER A 176 -6.45 -28.14 3.11
N ARG A 177 -6.77 -26.85 2.97
CA ARG A 177 -7.52 -26.32 1.82
C ARG A 177 -6.69 -26.13 0.55
N VAL A 178 -5.37 -26.07 0.65
CA VAL A 178 -4.50 -25.98 -0.53
C VAL A 178 -4.61 -27.27 -1.35
N TYR A 179 -4.71 -28.40 -0.69
CA TYR A 179 -4.92 -29.71 -1.37
C TYR A 179 -6.30 -29.76 -2.05
N ASN A 180 -7.36 -29.27 -1.39
CA ASN A 180 -8.71 -29.24 -1.98
C ASN A 180 -8.80 -28.28 -3.17
N ILE A 181 -8.09 -27.13 -3.15
CA ILE A 181 -8.01 -26.21 -4.28
C ILE A 181 -7.27 -26.86 -5.46
N VAL A 182 -6.18 -27.60 -5.20
CA VAL A 182 -5.46 -28.33 -6.24
C VAL A 182 -6.33 -29.44 -6.83
N ASP A 183 -7.16 -30.12 -6.02
CA ASP A 183 -8.11 -31.13 -6.49
C ASP A 183 -9.30 -30.52 -7.24
N GLU A 184 -9.81 -29.35 -6.83
CA GLU A 184 -10.87 -28.63 -7.55
C GLU A 184 -10.36 -27.98 -8.86
N PHE A 185 -9.11 -27.53 -8.91
CA PHE A 185 -8.44 -27.04 -10.13
C PHE A 185 -7.70 -28.13 -10.91
N SER A 186 -7.52 -29.33 -10.38
CA SER A 186 -7.18 -30.49 -11.19
C SER A 186 -8.43 -30.83 -12.00
N LEU A 187 -8.55 -30.15 -13.14
CA LEU A 187 -9.41 -30.56 -14.24
C LEU A 187 -9.16 -32.06 -14.42
N SER A 188 -10.07 -32.88 -13.93
CA SER A 188 -10.01 -34.31 -14.16
C SER A 188 -9.96 -34.44 -15.67
N GLY A 189 -8.93 -35.10 -16.21
CA GLY A 189 -8.70 -35.20 -17.66
C GLY A 189 -9.83 -35.94 -18.43
N ARG A 190 -11.05 -35.91 -17.90
CA ARG A 190 -12.29 -36.42 -18.48
C ARG A 190 -13.15 -35.38 -19.18
N GLU A 191 -12.87 -34.06 -19.01
CA GLU A 191 -13.69 -33.02 -19.64
C GLU A 191 -13.15 -32.52 -20.99
N TRP A 192 -12.07 -33.13 -21.51
CA TRP A 192 -11.50 -32.84 -22.83
C TRP A 192 -11.62 -34.02 -23.82
N ARG A 193 -12.67 -34.84 -23.74
CA ARG A 193 -12.98 -35.83 -24.77
C ARG A 193 -14.33 -35.57 -25.42
#